data_94586948cd372d78ad628d4351b39af4
#
_entry.id   94586948cd372d78ad628d4351b39af4
#
_cell.length_a   1.000
_cell.length_b   1.000
_cell.length_c   1.000
_cell.angle_alpha   90.00
_cell.angle_beta   90.00
_cell.angle_gamma   90.00
#
_symmetry.space_group_name_H-M   'P 1'
#
loop_
_entity.id
_entity.type
_entity.pdbx_description
1 polymer ?
#
loop_
_entity_poly.entity_id
_entity_poly.type
_entity_poly.pdbx_seq_one_letter_code
_entity_poly.pdbx_strand_id
1 'polypeptide(L)'
;MDYHGMILAHTPPGFRVWDPGKKGDKLKNEQVAALLYQALETEKGGIQIYETALKCAVNADLKEEWEKYLDQTRNHEQIVLEVMGKLGLDPEKETPGREVVRHIGESLVQAMEMALKSASAAEAAEIVACECVVLAETKDHLNWELIHEVAEKSKGEQREALKAAYEQVEEQEDEHLYHTTGWGRELWIESLGMPAVLPPPEEEKEVKSAIGAARAKMARKQLL
;
A
#
# COMPACT_ATOMS: atom_id res chain seq x y z
N MET A 1 -2.93 24.80 36.50
CA MET A 1 -1.60 24.92 35.90
C MET A 1 -1.77 24.74 34.40
N ASP A 2 -1.55 25.80 33.69
CA ASP A 2 -1.90 25.95 32.29
C ASP A 2 -0.75 25.36 31.42
N TYR A 3 -0.95 24.17 30.89
CA TYR A 3 0.05 23.47 30.07
C TYR A 3 0.26 24.08 28.66
N HIS A 4 -0.57 25.08 28.29
CA HIS A 4 -0.50 25.74 26.97
C HIS A 4 0.65 26.76 26.84
N GLY A 5 1.18 27.25 27.93
CA GLY A 5 2.24 28.27 27.92
C GLY A 5 3.66 27.73 27.73
N MET A 6 3.89 26.43 27.88
CA MET A 6 5.24 25.86 27.97
C MET A 6 5.79 25.29 26.65
N ILE A 7 4.92 25.09 25.64
CA ILE A 7 5.29 24.49 24.36
C ILE A 7 5.84 25.53 23.36
N LEU A 8 5.54 26.81 23.54
CA LEU A 8 5.91 27.85 22.57
C LEU A 8 7.36 28.38 22.71
N ALA A 9 8.09 28.02 23.75
CA ALA A 9 9.39 28.64 24.06
C ALA A 9 10.60 27.95 23.35
N HIS A 10 10.44 26.82 22.68
CA HIS A 10 11.56 26.07 22.09
C HIS A 10 11.31 25.53 20.67
N THR A 11 10.49 26.20 19.87
CA THR A 11 10.27 25.80 18.47
C THR A 11 11.40 26.36 17.60
N PRO A 12 12.21 25.52 16.92
CA PRO A 12 13.27 26.00 16.04
C PRO A 12 12.67 26.83 14.89
N PRO A 13 13.39 27.86 14.39
CA PRO A 13 12.90 28.68 13.28
C PRO A 13 12.65 27.81 12.06
N GLY A 14 11.39 27.83 11.57
CA GLY A 14 10.93 27.02 10.44
C GLY A 14 9.98 25.89 10.78
N PHE A 15 9.77 25.55 12.04
CA PHE A 15 8.76 24.57 12.45
C PHE A 15 7.38 25.22 12.51
N ARG A 16 6.46 24.83 11.61
CA ARG A 16 5.06 25.24 11.70
C ARG A 16 4.36 24.38 12.73
N VAL A 17 3.94 24.98 13.84
CA VAL A 17 3.03 24.32 14.78
C VAL A 17 1.69 24.16 14.07
N TRP A 18 1.14 22.94 14.07
CA TRP A 18 -0.18 22.66 13.53
C TRP A 18 -1.24 23.45 14.34
N ASP A 19 -1.99 24.30 13.66
CA ASP A 19 -3.05 25.12 14.25
C ASP A 19 -4.41 24.55 13.78
N PRO A 20 -5.16 23.85 14.65
CA PRO A 20 -6.45 23.26 14.30
C PRO A 20 -7.55 24.30 13.99
N GLY A 21 -7.30 25.56 14.25
CA GLY A 21 -8.25 26.68 13.99
C GLY A 21 -8.06 27.32 12.60
N LYS A 22 -6.99 27.06 11.86
CA LYS A 22 -6.88 27.52 10.46
C LYS A 22 -7.79 26.69 9.58
N LYS A 23 -8.86 27.32 9.07
CA LYS A 23 -9.64 26.77 7.95
C LYS A 23 -8.66 26.31 6.87
N GLY A 24 -8.78 25.04 6.48
CA GLY A 24 -7.89 24.37 5.56
C GLY A 24 -7.59 25.20 4.32
N ASP A 25 -6.31 25.29 3.99
CA ASP A 25 -5.87 25.86 2.73
C ASP A 25 -6.61 25.16 1.58
N LYS A 26 -6.96 25.94 0.55
CA LYS A 26 -7.55 25.41 -0.69
C LYS A 26 -6.64 24.31 -1.23
N LEU A 27 -7.23 23.19 -1.68
CA LEU A 27 -6.50 22.11 -2.36
C LEU A 27 -5.56 22.70 -3.42
N LYS A 28 -4.32 22.23 -3.41
CA LYS A 28 -3.32 22.62 -4.42
C LYS A 28 -3.38 21.62 -5.56
N ASN A 29 -4.00 21.99 -6.67
CA ASN A 29 -4.19 21.10 -7.82
C ASN A 29 -2.87 20.48 -8.33
N GLU A 30 -1.76 21.21 -8.24
CA GLU A 30 -0.43 20.68 -8.57
C GLU A 30 -0.03 19.51 -7.68
N GLN A 31 -0.38 19.55 -6.39
CA GLN A 31 -0.10 18.47 -5.45
C GLN A 31 -1.06 17.29 -5.63
N VAL A 32 -2.31 17.55 -5.99
CA VAL A 32 -3.27 16.50 -6.39
C VAL A 32 -2.76 15.76 -7.63
N ALA A 33 -2.31 16.50 -8.64
CA ALA A 33 -1.69 15.89 -9.82
C ALA A 33 -0.43 15.08 -9.46
N ALA A 34 0.43 15.62 -8.59
CA ALA A 34 1.63 14.90 -8.13
C ALA A 34 1.30 13.59 -7.39
N LEU A 35 0.23 13.58 -6.58
CA LEU A 35 -0.27 12.36 -5.93
C LEU A 35 -0.72 11.32 -6.96
N LEU A 36 -1.53 11.74 -7.96
CA LEU A 36 -2.02 10.83 -9.01
C LEU A 36 -0.90 10.28 -9.89
N TYR A 37 0.12 11.09 -10.20
CA TYR A 37 1.31 10.61 -10.90
C TYR A 37 2.09 9.56 -10.10
N GLN A 38 2.20 9.74 -8.79
CA GLN A 38 2.83 8.74 -7.92
C GLN A 38 1.96 7.48 -7.78
N ALA A 39 0.65 7.64 -7.62
CA ALA A 39 -0.27 6.50 -7.57
C ALA A 39 -0.17 5.64 -8.84
N LEU A 40 -0.24 6.26 -10.04
CA LEU A 40 -0.04 5.52 -11.29
C LEU A 40 1.29 4.77 -11.34
N GLU A 41 2.37 5.38 -10.87
CA GLU A 41 3.68 4.72 -10.85
C GLU A 41 3.77 3.61 -9.80
N THR A 42 3.02 3.75 -8.68
CA THR A 42 2.92 2.70 -7.66
C THR A 42 2.20 1.47 -8.22
N GLU A 43 1.06 1.64 -8.89
CA GLU A 43 0.35 0.53 -9.56
C GLU A 43 1.23 -0.17 -10.61
N LYS A 44 1.91 0.59 -11.47
CA LYS A 44 2.84 0.02 -12.45
C LYS A 44 3.97 -0.77 -11.80
N GLY A 45 4.50 -0.27 -10.70
CA GLY A 45 5.50 -0.98 -9.90
C GLY A 45 4.93 -2.21 -9.21
N GLY A 46 3.71 -2.12 -8.68
CA GLY A 46 2.96 -3.22 -8.05
C GLY A 46 2.79 -4.41 -8.97
N ILE A 47 2.42 -4.19 -10.23
CA ILE A 47 2.33 -5.25 -11.25
C ILE A 47 3.66 -6.01 -11.36
N GLN A 48 4.80 -5.31 -11.48
CA GLN A 48 6.12 -5.93 -11.60
C GLN A 48 6.53 -6.67 -10.32
N ILE A 49 6.15 -6.13 -9.16
CA ILE A 49 6.40 -6.72 -7.85
C ILE A 49 5.62 -8.03 -7.73
N TYR A 50 4.32 -8.07 -8.04
CA TYR A 50 3.54 -9.30 -8.01
C TYR A 50 4.02 -10.34 -9.04
N GLU A 51 4.34 -9.92 -10.26
CA GLU A 51 4.92 -10.82 -11.28
C GLU A 51 6.25 -11.46 -10.82
N THR A 52 7.00 -10.76 -9.98
CA THR A 52 8.26 -11.27 -9.42
C THR A 52 8.02 -12.10 -8.17
N ALA A 53 7.10 -11.67 -7.28
CA ALA A 53 6.70 -12.41 -6.09
C ALA A 53 6.13 -13.80 -6.43
N LEU A 54 5.34 -13.90 -7.49
CA LEU A 54 4.82 -15.19 -8.00
C LEU A 54 5.91 -16.18 -8.40
N LYS A 55 7.10 -15.71 -8.77
CA LYS A 55 8.26 -16.57 -9.03
C LYS A 55 8.93 -17.06 -7.75
N CYS A 56 8.74 -16.34 -6.65
CA CYS A 56 9.27 -16.68 -5.34
C CYS A 56 8.30 -17.59 -4.54
N ALA A 57 7.01 -17.56 -4.87
CA ALA A 57 5.96 -18.26 -4.15
C ALA A 57 6.13 -19.78 -4.18
N VAL A 58 6.12 -20.39 -3.00
CA VAL A 58 6.17 -21.84 -2.76
C VAL A 58 4.84 -22.34 -2.22
N ASN A 59 4.22 -21.58 -1.31
CA ASN A 59 2.90 -21.89 -0.77
C ASN A 59 1.83 -21.67 -1.84
N ALA A 60 1.00 -22.70 -2.07
CA ALA A 60 0.02 -22.70 -3.15
C ALA A 60 -1.12 -21.69 -2.90
N ASP A 61 -1.57 -21.55 -1.65
CA ASP A 61 -2.67 -20.64 -1.28
C ASP A 61 -2.21 -19.19 -1.43
N LEU A 62 -1.02 -18.85 -0.94
CA LEU A 62 -0.41 -17.53 -1.13
C LEU A 62 -0.22 -17.19 -2.62
N LYS A 63 0.18 -18.18 -3.42
CA LYS A 63 0.35 -17.98 -4.86
C LYS A 63 -0.97 -17.65 -5.54
N GLU A 64 -2.05 -18.37 -5.23
CA GLU A 64 -3.39 -18.11 -5.75
C GLU A 64 -3.88 -16.72 -5.37
N GLU A 65 -3.63 -16.31 -4.14
CA GLU A 65 -3.98 -14.97 -3.65
C GLU A 65 -3.20 -13.87 -4.41
N TRP A 66 -1.90 -14.03 -4.58
CA TRP A 66 -1.10 -13.06 -5.35
C TRP A 66 -1.43 -13.03 -6.85
N GLU A 67 -1.88 -14.14 -7.44
CA GLU A 67 -2.42 -14.15 -8.81
C GLU A 67 -3.70 -13.29 -8.90
N LYS A 68 -4.58 -13.40 -7.92
CA LYS A 68 -5.77 -12.53 -7.79
C LYS A 68 -5.38 -11.07 -7.63
N TYR A 69 -4.43 -10.77 -6.76
CA TYR A 69 -3.99 -9.39 -6.49
C TYR A 69 -3.29 -8.75 -7.69
N LEU A 70 -2.50 -9.50 -8.44
CA LEU A 70 -1.92 -9.03 -9.69
C LEU A 70 -2.98 -8.55 -10.68
N ASP A 71 -4.06 -9.31 -10.84
CA ASP A 71 -5.15 -8.94 -11.75
C ASP A 71 -5.93 -7.72 -11.22
N GLN A 72 -6.10 -7.59 -9.91
CA GLN A 72 -6.70 -6.42 -9.28
C GLN A 72 -5.82 -5.17 -9.47
N THR A 73 -4.52 -5.25 -9.23
CA THR A 73 -3.55 -4.14 -9.43
C THR A 73 -3.52 -3.66 -10.88
N ARG A 74 -3.63 -4.57 -11.86
CA ARG A 74 -3.80 -4.20 -13.27
C ARG A 74 -5.08 -3.39 -13.52
N ASN A 75 -6.16 -3.74 -12.82
CA ASN A 75 -7.40 -2.98 -12.89
C ASN A 75 -7.27 -1.62 -12.19
N HIS A 76 -6.58 -1.56 -11.04
CA HIS A 76 -6.31 -0.31 -10.33
C HIS A 76 -5.52 0.68 -11.20
N GLU A 77 -4.50 0.21 -11.93
CA GLU A 77 -3.79 1.02 -12.93
C GLU A 77 -4.77 1.67 -13.92
N GLN A 78 -5.72 0.90 -14.47
CA GLN A 78 -6.70 1.42 -15.41
C GLN A 78 -7.62 2.46 -14.75
N ILE A 79 -8.04 2.24 -13.51
CA ILE A 79 -8.86 3.19 -12.74
C ILE A 79 -8.12 4.52 -12.55
N VAL A 80 -6.83 4.48 -12.18
CA VAL A 80 -6.01 5.71 -12.07
C VAL A 80 -5.89 6.42 -13.42
N LEU A 81 -5.66 5.68 -14.50
CA LEU A 81 -5.59 6.24 -15.87
C LEU A 81 -6.91 6.92 -16.26
N GLU A 82 -8.06 6.33 -15.94
CA GLU A 82 -9.38 6.94 -16.18
C GLU A 82 -9.57 8.23 -15.39
N VAL A 83 -9.17 8.27 -14.12
CA VAL A 83 -9.19 9.47 -13.28
C VAL A 83 -8.31 10.56 -13.91
N MET A 84 -7.09 10.22 -14.30
CA MET A 84 -6.17 11.16 -14.95
C MET A 84 -6.76 11.72 -16.24
N GLY A 85 -7.39 10.88 -17.06
CA GLY A 85 -8.07 11.31 -18.29
C GLY A 85 -9.21 12.30 -18.02
N LYS A 86 -10.07 12.02 -17.02
CA LYS A 86 -11.16 12.94 -16.62
C LYS A 86 -10.62 14.27 -16.08
N LEU A 87 -9.45 14.29 -15.47
CA LEU A 87 -8.82 15.49 -14.93
C LEU A 87 -7.88 16.19 -15.93
N GLY A 88 -7.77 15.69 -17.16
CA GLY A 88 -6.91 16.27 -18.20
C GLY A 88 -5.41 16.18 -17.90
N LEU A 89 -5.00 15.15 -17.14
CA LEU A 89 -3.60 14.86 -16.83
C LEU A 89 -3.01 13.94 -17.90
N ASP A 90 -1.81 14.25 -18.35
CA ASP A 90 -1.05 13.40 -19.28
C ASP A 90 -0.38 12.25 -18.51
N PRO A 91 -0.79 10.98 -18.69
CA PRO A 91 -0.23 9.84 -17.95
C PRO A 91 1.24 9.56 -18.30
N GLU A 92 1.75 10.07 -19.42
CA GLU A 92 3.15 9.91 -19.82
C GLU A 92 4.08 11.00 -19.27
N LYS A 93 3.52 11.98 -18.59
CA LYS A 93 4.31 13.07 -18.01
C LYS A 93 5.24 12.56 -16.92
N GLU A 94 6.54 12.72 -17.12
CA GLU A 94 7.55 12.44 -16.10
C GLU A 94 7.57 13.53 -15.01
N THR A 95 7.71 13.10 -13.77
CA THR A 95 7.84 13.99 -12.61
C THR A 95 8.89 13.42 -11.63
N PRO A 96 9.57 14.26 -10.84
CA PRO A 96 10.52 13.78 -9.84
C PRO A 96 9.91 12.78 -8.84
N GLY A 97 8.61 12.94 -8.52
CA GLY A 97 7.89 11.99 -7.64
C GLY A 97 7.74 10.60 -8.28
N ARG A 98 7.44 10.54 -9.58
CA ARG A 98 7.38 9.26 -10.32
C ARG A 98 8.73 8.56 -10.35
N GLU A 99 9.79 9.29 -10.66
CA GLU A 99 11.16 8.73 -10.69
C GLU A 99 11.54 8.08 -9.37
N VAL A 100 11.21 8.73 -8.25
CA VAL A 100 11.46 8.18 -6.90
C VAL A 100 10.63 6.92 -6.66
N VAL A 101 9.34 6.92 -6.97
CA VAL A 101 8.46 5.76 -6.80
C VAL A 101 8.91 4.60 -7.68
N ARG A 102 9.25 4.86 -8.93
CA ARG A 102 9.81 3.86 -9.85
C ARG A 102 11.06 3.21 -9.30
N HIS A 103 12.01 4.01 -8.82
CA HIS A 103 13.24 3.51 -8.21
C HIS A 103 12.97 2.61 -6.99
N ILE A 104 12.00 2.96 -6.15
CA ILE A 104 11.60 2.12 -5.01
C ILE A 104 11.05 0.78 -5.51
N GLY A 105 10.11 0.79 -6.46
CA GLY A 105 9.53 -0.43 -7.03
C GLY A 105 10.58 -1.35 -7.67
N GLU A 106 11.46 -0.78 -8.51
CA GLU A 106 12.58 -1.51 -9.11
C GLU A 106 13.53 -2.11 -8.06
N SER A 107 13.76 -1.40 -6.94
CA SER A 107 14.59 -1.89 -5.85
C SER A 107 13.96 -3.09 -5.14
N LEU A 108 12.64 -3.12 -4.97
CA LEU A 108 11.91 -4.26 -4.41
C LEU A 108 11.97 -5.47 -5.35
N VAL A 109 11.78 -5.27 -6.65
CA VAL A 109 11.97 -6.33 -7.67
C VAL A 109 13.38 -6.89 -7.63
N GLN A 110 14.41 -6.03 -7.57
CA GLN A 110 15.80 -6.46 -7.47
C GLN A 110 16.06 -7.26 -6.18
N ALA A 111 15.49 -6.86 -5.04
CA ALA A 111 15.63 -7.60 -3.78
C ALA A 111 15.07 -9.03 -3.90
N MET A 112 13.91 -9.20 -4.50
CA MET A 112 13.33 -10.53 -4.76
C MET A 112 14.18 -11.36 -5.73
N GLU A 113 14.68 -10.76 -6.81
CA GLU A 113 15.59 -11.45 -7.74
C GLU A 113 16.91 -11.87 -7.09
N MET A 114 17.44 -11.06 -6.17
CA MET A 114 18.62 -11.43 -5.38
C MET A 114 18.31 -12.61 -4.46
N ALA A 115 17.15 -12.63 -3.82
CA ALA A 115 16.71 -13.74 -2.98
C ALA A 115 16.59 -15.03 -3.80
N LEU A 116 15.95 -15.01 -4.97
CA LEU A 116 15.85 -16.16 -5.88
C LEU A 116 17.21 -16.73 -6.28
N LYS A 117 18.23 -15.87 -6.46
CA LYS A 117 19.58 -16.29 -6.87
C LYS A 117 20.41 -16.81 -5.70
N SER A 118 20.18 -16.35 -4.48
CA SER A 118 21.03 -16.59 -3.32
C SER A 118 20.40 -17.45 -2.24
N ALA A 119 19.09 -17.69 -2.27
CA ALA A 119 18.38 -18.45 -1.27
C ALA A 119 18.89 -19.90 -1.21
N SER A 120 19.20 -20.37 -0.01
CA SER A 120 19.57 -21.78 0.24
C SER A 120 18.36 -22.72 0.21
N ALA A 121 17.16 -22.15 0.39
CA ALA A 121 15.87 -22.83 0.31
C ALA A 121 14.86 -21.89 -0.37
N ALA A 122 13.90 -22.44 -1.09
CA ALA A 122 12.90 -21.67 -1.85
C ALA A 122 12.02 -20.80 -0.92
N GLU A 123 11.71 -21.30 0.26
CA GLU A 123 10.93 -20.63 1.31
C GLU A 123 11.57 -19.31 1.77
N ALA A 124 12.89 -19.22 1.72
CA ALA A 124 13.59 -17.96 2.06
C ALA A 124 13.32 -16.85 1.03
N ALA A 125 13.18 -17.20 -0.25
CA ALA A 125 12.81 -16.25 -1.30
C ALA A 125 11.34 -15.81 -1.18
N GLU A 126 10.45 -16.73 -0.79
CA GLU A 126 9.03 -16.43 -0.54
C GLU A 126 8.85 -15.42 0.60
N ILE A 127 9.60 -15.59 1.71
CA ILE A 127 9.57 -14.62 2.82
C ILE A 127 10.00 -13.23 2.36
N VAL A 128 11.12 -13.13 1.60
CA VAL A 128 11.57 -11.84 1.05
C VAL A 128 10.52 -11.23 0.11
N ALA A 129 9.85 -12.06 -0.68
CA ALA A 129 8.77 -11.59 -1.56
C ALA A 129 7.59 -11.03 -0.75
N CYS A 130 7.16 -11.71 0.31
CA CYS A 130 6.14 -11.18 1.22
C CYS A 130 6.52 -9.81 1.79
N GLU A 131 7.76 -9.66 2.27
CA GLU A 131 8.23 -8.37 2.79
C GLU A 131 8.22 -7.27 1.73
N CYS A 132 8.63 -7.58 0.50
CA CYS A 132 8.62 -6.63 -0.62
C CYS A 132 7.19 -6.23 -1.01
N VAL A 133 6.26 -7.19 -1.06
CA VAL A 133 4.83 -6.91 -1.33
C VAL A 133 4.25 -6.03 -0.22
N VAL A 134 4.45 -6.34 1.06
CA VAL A 134 3.96 -5.52 2.18
C VAL A 134 4.47 -4.08 2.10
N LEU A 135 5.73 -3.87 1.70
CA LEU A 135 6.28 -2.51 1.53
C LEU A 135 5.60 -1.76 0.37
N ALA A 136 5.34 -2.45 -0.75
CA ALA A 136 4.64 -1.87 -1.90
C ALA A 136 3.20 -1.51 -1.53
N GLU A 137 2.46 -2.46 -0.95
CA GLU A 137 1.06 -2.29 -0.55
C GLU A 137 0.89 -1.20 0.52
N THR A 138 1.84 -1.06 1.46
CA THR A 138 1.82 0.04 2.43
C THR A 138 1.87 1.41 1.74
N LYS A 139 2.63 1.53 0.66
CA LYS A 139 2.70 2.78 -0.11
C LYS A 139 1.45 2.99 -0.95
N ASP A 140 0.90 1.94 -1.51
CA ASP A 140 -0.27 2.00 -2.37
C ASP A 140 -1.53 2.32 -1.57
N HIS A 141 -1.78 1.60 -0.50
CA HIS A 141 -2.85 1.87 0.44
C HIS A 141 -2.84 3.34 0.92
N LEU A 142 -1.65 3.89 1.26
CA LEU A 142 -1.52 5.31 1.59
C LEU A 142 -1.91 6.23 0.44
N ASN A 143 -1.59 5.89 -0.81
CA ASN A 143 -2.00 6.68 -1.98
C ASN A 143 -3.52 6.73 -2.09
N TRP A 144 -4.20 5.60 -1.97
CA TRP A 144 -5.64 5.50 -2.06
C TRP A 144 -6.35 6.21 -0.91
N GLU A 145 -5.85 6.09 0.34
CA GLU A 145 -6.34 6.91 1.47
C GLU A 145 -6.25 8.42 1.18
N LEU A 146 -5.11 8.88 0.63
CA LEU A 146 -4.93 10.30 0.28
C LEU A 146 -5.83 10.72 -0.88
N ILE A 147 -6.08 9.85 -1.86
CA ILE A 147 -7.04 10.08 -2.95
C ILE A 147 -8.44 10.28 -2.38
N HIS A 148 -8.85 9.46 -1.40
CA HIS A 148 -10.11 9.64 -0.68
C HIS A 148 -10.19 10.99 0.02
N GLU A 149 -9.16 11.36 0.78
CA GLU A 149 -9.10 12.65 1.47
C GLU A 149 -9.20 13.85 0.50
N VAL A 150 -8.58 13.73 -0.68
CA VAL A 150 -8.70 14.73 -1.75
C VAL A 150 -10.13 14.76 -2.29
N ALA A 151 -10.76 13.60 -2.52
CA ALA A 151 -12.15 13.52 -2.98
C ALA A 151 -13.10 14.26 -2.03
N GLU A 152 -12.95 14.03 -0.72
CA GLU A 152 -13.79 14.68 0.31
C GLU A 152 -13.64 16.21 0.35
N LYS A 153 -12.49 16.74 -0.04
CA LYS A 153 -12.23 18.19 -0.10
C LYS A 153 -12.47 18.79 -1.48
N SER A 154 -12.65 17.96 -2.51
CA SER A 154 -12.91 18.37 -3.89
C SER A 154 -14.39 18.72 -4.15
N LYS A 155 -14.69 19.26 -5.33
CA LYS A 155 -16.04 19.56 -5.79
C LYS A 155 -16.19 19.22 -7.26
N GLY A 156 -17.45 19.03 -7.70
CA GLY A 156 -17.77 18.79 -9.10
C GLY A 156 -17.11 17.53 -9.65
N GLU A 157 -16.72 17.55 -10.90
CA GLU A 157 -16.18 16.40 -11.63
C GLU A 157 -14.96 15.76 -10.96
N GLN A 158 -14.06 16.57 -10.40
CA GLN A 158 -12.90 16.05 -9.66
C GLN A 158 -13.32 15.21 -8.45
N ARG A 159 -14.30 15.66 -7.66
CA ARG A 159 -14.81 14.88 -6.54
C ARG A 159 -15.40 13.54 -6.99
N GLU A 160 -16.29 13.62 -7.98
CA GLU A 160 -16.98 12.42 -8.48
C GLU A 160 -15.99 11.38 -9.05
N ALA A 161 -15.00 11.84 -9.80
CA ALA A 161 -13.99 10.96 -10.38
C ALA A 161 -13.14 10.25 -9.31
N LEU A 162 -12.60 11.00 -8.33
CA LEU A 162 -11.75 10.46 -7.29
C LEU A 162 -12.53 9.56 -6.33
N LYS A 163 -13.74 9.96 -5.96
CA LYS A 163 -14.60 9.17 -5.06
C LYS A 163 -14.97 7.84 -5.70
N ALA A 164 -15.44 7.86 -6.95
CA ALA A 164 -15.84 6.64 -7.65
C ALA A 164 -14.64 5.68 -7.88
N ALA A 165 -13.43 6.21 -8.02
CA ALA A 165 -12.22 5.40 -8.11
C ALA A 165 -11.91 4.73 -6.77
N TYR A 166 -11.87 5.49 -5.68
CA TYR A 166 -11.62 4.96 -4.34
C TYR A 166 -12.61 3.87 -3.94
N GLU A 167 -13.91 4.09 -4.13
CA GLU A 167 -14.98 3.13 -3.80
C GLU A 167 -14.87 1.79 -4.57
N GLN A 168 -14.13 1.74 -5.68
CA GLN A 168 -13.89 0.51 -6.43
C GLN A 168 -12.67 -0.27 -5.92
N VAL A 169 -11.76 0.39 -5.22
CA VAL A 169 -10.44 -0.13 -4.90
C VAL A 169 -10.26 -0.41 -3.40
N GLU A 170 -10.88 0.38 -2.53
CA GLU A 170 -10.70 0.40 -1.08
C GLU A 170 -10.64 -0.99 -0.43
N GLU A 171 -11.67 -1.82 -0.67
CA GLU A 171 -11.74 -3.15 -0.04
C GLU A 171 -10.61 -4.08 -0.53
N GLN A 172 -10.18 -3.93 -1.78
CA GLN A 172 -9.12 -4.74 -2.36
C GLN A 172 -7.75 -4.34 -1.80
N GLU A 173 -7.49 -3.04 -1.67
CA GLU A 173 -6.25 -2.54 -1.08
C GLU A 173 -6.08 -2.96 0.39
N ASP A 174 -7.18 -2.96 1.15
CA ASP A 174 -7.18 -3.48 2.51
C ASP A 174 -6.83 -4.97 2.55
N GLU A 175 -7.40 -5.79 1.65
CA GLU A 175 -7.06 -7.20 1.51
C GLU A 175 -5.58 -7.38 1.16
N HIS A 176 -5.08 -6.69 0.12
CA HIS A 176 -3.68 -6.78 -0.31
C HIS A 176 -2.70 -6.55 0.84
N LEU A 177 -2.90 -5.46 1.58
CA LEU A 177 -2.01 -5.08 2.68
C LEU A 177 -2.13 -6.04 3.87
N TYR A 178 -3.36 -6.29 4.35
CA TYR A 178 -3.53 -7.00 5.62
C TYR A 178 -3.36 -8.50 5.48
N HIS A 179 -3.81 -9.11 4.39
CA HIS A 179 -3.60 -10.54 4.14
C HIS A 179 -2.10 -10.83 3.93
N THR A 180 -1.43 -10.07 3.04
CA THR A 180 0.01 -10.30 2.82
C THR A 180 0.84 -10.04 4.08
N THR A 181 0.45 -9.08 4.93
CA THR A 181 1.08 -8.89 6.26
C THR A 181 0.88 -10.11 7.16
N GLY A 182 -0.30 -10.74 7.11
CA GLY A 182 -0.59 -12.01 7.81
C GLY A 182 0.32 -13.13 7.31
N TRP A 183 0.41 -13.31 6.01
CA TRP A 183 1.30 -14.30 5.38
C TRP A 183 2.76 -14.09 5.76
N GLY A 184 3.29 -12.89 5.62
CA GLY A 184 4.68 -12.59 5.99
C GLY A 184 4.97 -12.91 7.47
N ARG A 185 4.04 -12.61 8.37
CA ARG A 185 4.16 -12.95 9.78
C ARG A 185 4.23 -14.47 10.00
N GLU A 186 3.30 -15.24 9.43
CA GLU A 186 3.21 -16.66 9.68
C GLU A 186 4.37 -17.43 9.01
N LEU A 187 4.79 -17.06 7.82
CA LEU A 187 5.98 -17.62 7.15
C LEU A 187 7.26 -17.37 7.98
N TRP A 188 7.42 -16.17 8.54
CA TRP A 188 8.52 -15.90 9.46
C TRP A 188 8.45 -16.75 10.73
N ILE A 189 7.26 -16.91 11.33
CA ILE A 189 7.05 -17.72 12.52
C ILE A 189 7.44 -19.17 12.23
N GLU A 190 7.03 -19.73 11.09
CA GLU A 190 7.38 -21.07 10.66
C GLU A 190 8.90 -21.22 10.46
N SER A 191 9.54 -20.27 9.76
CA SER A 191 10.99 -20.30 9.54
C SER A 191 11.82 -20.25 10.81
N LEU A 192 11.28 -19.66 11.88
CA LEU A 192 11.88 -19.62 13.21
C LEU A 192 11.65 -20.92 14.00
N GLY A 193 10.97 -21.91 13.43
CA GLY A 193 10.65 -23.19 14.08
C GLY A 193 9.54 -23.08 15.11
N MET A 194 8.73 -22.05 15.06
CA MET A 194 7.56 -21.87 15.92
C MET A 194 6.28 -22.32 15.22
N PRO A 195 5.21 -22.68 15.96
CA PRO A 195 3.94 -23.02 15.36
C PRO A 195 3.36 -21.84 14.57
N ALA A 196 3.17 -22.04 13.26
CA ALA A 196 2.53 -21.09 12.34
C ALA A 196 1.07 -21.49 12.09
N VAL A 197 0.26 -20.54 11.64
CA VAL A 197 -1.12 -20.73 11.17
C VAL A 197 -1.17 -20.34 9.70
N LEU A 198 -1.24 -21.34 8.82
CA LEU A 198 -1.29 -21.15 7.37
C LEU A 198 -2.53 -21.88 6.81
N PRO A 199 -3.42 -21.20 6.04
CA PRO A 199 -3.37 -19.76 5.75
C PRO A 199 -3.56 -18.89 7.00
N PRO A 200 -3.10 -17.62 6.97
CA PRO A 200 -3.20 -16.76 8.15
C PRO A 200 -4.65 -16.45 8.53
N PRO A 201 -4.93 -16.13 9.81
CA PRO A 201 -6.29 -15.83 10.26
C PRO A 201 -6.93 -14.61 9.58
N GLU A 202 -6.13 -13.74 9.02
CA GLU A 202 -6.56 -12.59 8.22
C GLU A 202 -7.31 -13.03 6.97
N GLU A 203 -6.82 -14.05 6.29
CA GLU A 203 -7.41 -14.61 5.07
C GLU A 203 -8.73 -15.33 5.35
N GLU A 204 -8.76 -16.24 6.34
CA GLU A 204 -9.96 -17.00 6.72
C GLU A 204 -11.16 -16.10 7.12
N LYS A 205 -10.88 -14.89 7.60
CA LYS A 205 -11.90 -13.95 8.10
C LYS A 205 -12.29 -12.87 7.11
N GLU A 206 -11.79 -12.93 5.89
CA GLU A 206 -12.00 -11.87 4.88
C GLU A 206 -11.75 -10.49 5.48
N VAL A 207 -10.54 -10.29 6.04
CA VAL A 207 -10.20 -9.04 6.73
C VAL A 207 -10.09 -7.89 5.75
N LYS A 208 -10.96 -6.90 5.92
CA LYS A 208 -11.09 -5.70 5.10
C LYS A 208 -10.88 -4.41 5.91
N SER A 209 -10.10 -4.46 6.96
CA SER A 209 -9.78 -3.29 7.77
C SER A 209 -8.68 -3.56 8.79
N ALA A 210 -7.97 -2.51 9.20
CA ALA A 210 -6.95 -2.57 10.25
C ALA A 210 -7.48 -3.17 11.57
N ILE A 211 -8.73 -2.89 11.93
CA ILE A 211 -9.38 -3.45 13.13
C ILE A 211 -9.59 -4.96 12.95
N GLY A 212 -10.03 -5.37 11.77
CA GLY A 212 -10.19 -6.79 11.41
C GLY A 212 -8.85 -7.53 11.50
N ALA A 213 -7.79 -6.98 10.92
CA ALA A 213 -6.44 -7.53 10.96
C ALA A 213 -5.91 -7.67 12.40
N ALA A 214 -6.11 -6.64 13.23
CA ALA A 214 -5.73 -6.69 14.64
C ALA A 214 -6.48 -7.80 15.41
N ARG A 215 -7.77 -7.99 15.13
CA ARG A 215 -8.60 -9.05 15.72
C ARG A 215 -8.17 -10.44 15.24
N ALA A 216 -7.88 -10.60 13.95
CA ALA A 216 -7.37 -11.85 13.39
C ALA A 216 -6.03 -12.24 14.02
N LYS A 217 -5.10 -11.30 14.14
CA LYS A 217 -3.82 -11.50 14.83
C LYS A 217 -3.99 -11.94 16.29
N MET A 218 -4.96 -11.39 17.03
CA MET A 218 -5.26 -11.81 18.40
C MET A 218 -5.88 -13.21 18.44
N ALA A 219 -6.76 -13.53 17.49
CA ALA A 219 -7.43 -14.84 17.43
C ALA A 219 -6.46 -15.98 17.09
N ARG A 220 -5.32 -15.70 16.46
CA ARG A 220 -4.25 -16.67 16.18
C ARG A 220 -3.90 -17.52 17.40
N LYS A 221 -3.87 -16.93 18.58
CA LYS A 221 -3.56 -17.65 19.83
C LYS A 221 -4.59 -18.73 20.22
N GLN A 222 -5.76 -18.71 19.61
CA GLN A 222 -6.82 -19.69 19.85
C GLN A 222 -6.76 -20.86 18.86
N LEU A 223 -5.96 -20.72 17.81
CA LEU A 223 -5.77 -21.72 16.76
C LEU A 223 -4.55 -22.62 17.04
N LEU A 224 -3.71 -22.23 17.98
CA LEU A 224 -2.52 -22.96 18.45
C LEU A 224 -2.78 -23.58 19.82
#